data_5b464a70f14fc159b5df631e453a62d4
#
_entry.id   5b464a70f14fc159b5df631e453a62d4
#
_cell.length_a   1.000
_cell.length_b   1.000
_cell.length_c   1.000
_cell.angle_alpha   90.00
_cell.angle_beta   90.00
_cell.angle_gamma   90.00
#
_symmetry.space_group_name_H-M   'P 1'
#
loop_
_entity.id
_entity.type
_entity.pdbx_description
1 polymer ?
#
loop_
_entity_poly.entity_id
_entity_poly.type
_entity_poly.pdbx_seq_one_letter_code
_entity_poly.pdbx_strand_id
1 'polypeptide(L)'
;MNPNVMSLLHNRIDQKILKQLLNDEVEQRTTLSFYKYFQIEDPNSFRDELYKHFRELNVFGRIYIAPEGINAQLSVPESNYAFLKNYLGSLPDLKNIRLNIALENDGKSFWVLKVKVRPKIVADGIDDPEFSLSKKGEYVDAVSFNQLAKEPDTVIVDMRNHYEYEVGHFENAIEIPSETFREQLPMAAQMLSDKKDKNIIMYCTGGIRCEKASAYMLHHGFKNVHHLEGGIIQYANKVKEEGLENKFLGKNFVFDGRLGEKIGEKVISHCHQCDAVSDLHVNCANEACHLLFIQCKSCNKQYDGCCSEECFNTFHLPEEERKEKRKGLKNGIMVFNKSRKRMESLKKF
;
A
#
# COMPACT_ATOMS: atom_id res chain seq x y z
N MET A 1 -0.56 -4.65 -36.49
CA MET A 1 -1.33 -4.84 -35.25
C MET A 1 -2.71 -4.20 -35.42
N ASN A 2 -3.76 -4.96 -35.22
CA ASN A 2 -5.13 -4.52 -35.49
C ASN A 2 -5.54 -3.43 -34.44
N PRO A 3 -5.92 -2.21 -34.81
CA PRO A 3 -6.26 -1.14 -33.87
C PRO A 3 -7.44 -1.47 -32.94
N ASN A 4 -8.23 -2.47 -33.28
CA ASN A 4 -9.34 -2.95 -32.44
C ASN A 4 -8.91 -3.74 -31.20
N VAL A 5 -7.67 -4.23 -31.09
CA VAL A 5 -7.19 -4.99 -29.92
C VAL A 5 -6.80 -4.07 -28.78
N MET A 6 -6.28 -2.88 -29.07
CA MET A 6 -5.94 -1.87 -28.04
C MET A 6 -7.17 -1.31 -27.30
N SER A 7 -8.36 -1.37 -27.89
CA SER A 7 -9.60 -0.86 -27.28
C SER A 7 -10.15 -1.76 -26.15
N LEU A 8 -9.66 -3.00 -26.03
CA LEU A 8 -10.11 -4.00 -25.04
C LEU A 8 -9.37 -3.90 -23.71
N LEU A 9 -8.24 -3.17 -23.62
CA LEU A 9 -7.37 -3.10 -22.45
C LEU A 9 -7.66 -1.92 -21.50
N HIS A 10 -8.72 -1.17 -21.76
CA HIS A 10 -9.13 -0.06 -20.91
C HIS A 10 -10.61 -0.12 -20.58
N ASN A 11 -10.91 0.06 -19.29
CA ASN A 11 -12.28 0.26 -18.86
C ASN A 11 -12.77 1.66 -19.26
N ARG A 12 -13.93 1.73 -19.92
CA ARG A 12 -14.60 2.97 -20.34
C ARG A 12 -15.86 3.29 -19.52
N ILE A 13 -16.19 2.45 -18.53
CA ILE A 13 -17.38 2.63 -17.70
C ILE A 13 -17.08 3.66 -16.59
N ASP A 14 -18.04 4.52 -16.28
CA ASP A 14 -17.93 5.49 -15.20
C ASP A 14 -17.66 4.80 -13.85
N GLN A 15 -16.81 5.43 -13.01
CA GLN A 15 -16.42 4.85 -11.72
C GLN A 15 -17.61 4.66 -10.76
N LYS A 16 -18.62 5.53 -10.82
CA LYS A 16 -19.80 5.41 -9.97
C LYS A 16 -20.60 4.16 -10.30
N ILE A 17 -20.77 3.90 -11.61
CA ILE A 17 -21.44 2.69 -12.11
C ILE A 17 -20.67 1.45 -11.69
N LEU A 18 -19.34 1.43 -11.82
CA LEU A 18 -18.52 0.27 -11.42
C LEU A 18 -18.58 -0.02 -9.92
N LYS A 19 -18.59 1.03 -9.09
CA LYS A 19 -18.77 0.87 -7.65
C LYS A 19 -20.17 0.35 -7.31
N GLN A 20 -21.20 0.81 -8.03
CA GLN A 20 -22.55 0.30 -7.83
C GLN A 20 -22.64 -1.18 -8.19
N LEU A 21 -22.12 -1.58 -9.34
CA LEU A 21 -22.07 -2.99 -9.77
C LEU A 21 -21.38 -3.87 -8.74
N LEU A 22 -20.25 -3.42 -8.17
CA LEU A 22 -19.56 -4.15 -7.12
C LEU A 22 -20.39 -4.25 -5.82
N ASN A 23 -21.13 -3.20 -5.47
CA ASN A 23 -22.00 -3.21 -4.30
C ASN A 23 -23.19 -4.16 -4.46
N ASP A 24 -23.68 -4.32 -5.69
CA ASP A 24 -24.80 -5.19 -6.06
C ASP A 24 -24.33 -6.66 -6.28
N GLU A 25 -23.02 -6.89 -6.34
CA GLU A 25 -22.45 -8.24 -6.47
C GLU A 25 -22.71 -9.04 -5.19
N VAL A 26 -23.33 -10.19 -5.33
CA VAL A 26 -23.69 -11.09 -4.21
C VAL A 26 -22.53 -12.02 -3.85
N GLU A 27 -21.72 -12.37 -4.84
CA GLU A 27 -20.58 -13.27 -4.64
C GLU A 27 -19.48 -12.61 -3.82
N GLN A 28 -18.94 -13.35 -2.85
CA GLN A 28 -17.78 -12.91 -2.05
C GLN A 28 -16.52 -12.90 -2.91
N ARG A 29 -15.62 -11.97 -2.61
CA ARG A 29 -14.34 -11.84 -3.32
C ARG A 29 -13.18 -11.98 -2.34
N THR A 30 -12.17 -12.75 -2.70
CA THR A 30 -10.90 -12.82 -1.97
C THR A 30 -10.01 -11.66 -2.38
N THR A 31 -9.65 -10.80 -1.44
CA THR A 31 -8.67 -9.74 -1.63
C THR A 31 -7.28 -10.25 -1.27
N LEU A 32 -6.31 -10.01 -2.15
CA LEU A 32 -4.93 -10.45 -1.97
C LEU A 32 -3.91 -9.54 -2.65
N SER A 33 -2.66 -9.69 -2.25
CA SER A 33 -1.54 -9.05 -2.92
C SER A 33 -0.38 -10.02 -3.09
N PHE A 34 0.42 -9.77 -4.12
CA PHE A 34 1.67 -10.47 -4.34
C PHE A 34 2.66 -9.59 -5.11
N TYR A 35 3.92 -9.89 -4.99
CA TYR A 35 4.97 -9.28 -5.80
C TYR A 35 6.10 -10.28 -6.04
N LYS A 36 6.84 -10.05 -7.12
CA LYS A 36 8.09 -10.77 -7.37
C LYS A 36 9.03 -9.92 -8.19
N TYR A 37 10.30 -9.90 -7.78
CA TYR A 37 11.40 -9.34 -8.57
C TYR A 37 11.98 -10.43 -9.45
N PHE A 38 11.91 -10.26 -10.77
CA PHE A 38 12.49 -11.13 -11.79
C PHE A 38 12.56 -10.37 -13.11
N GLN A 39 13.45 -10.79 -14.00
CA GLN A 39 13.61 -10.11 -15.29
C GLN A 39 12.42 -10.41 -16.22
N ILE A 40 11.78 -9.35 -16.70
CA ILE A 40 10.73 -9.42 -17.73
C ILE A 40 11.27 -8.75 -19.00
N GLU A 41 11.49 -9.54 -20.05
CA GLU A 41 12.05 -9.05 -21.32
C GLU A 41 11.09 -8.11 -22.03
N ASP A 42 9.82 -8.48 -22.17
CA ASP A 42 8.76 -7.63 -22.73
C ASP A 42 7.62 -7.38 -21.74
N PRO A 43 7.72 -6.31 -20.94
CA PRO A 43 6.67 -5.96 -19.98
C PRO A 43 5.31 -5.65 -20.61
N ASN A 44 5.28 -5.21 -21.89
CA ASN A 44 4.02 -4.89 -22.56
C ASN A 44 3.29 -6.16 -22.98
N SER A 45 3.98 -7.13 -23.58
CA SER A 45 3.40 -8.41 -23.94
C SER A 45 2.91 -9.16 -22.69
N PHE A 46 3.73 -9.21 -21.64
CA PHE A 46 3.37 -9.81 -20.36
C PHE A 46 2.14 -9.13 -19.73
N ARG A 47 2.06 -7.78 -19.77
CA ARG A 47 0.90 -7.02 -19.32
C ARG A 47 -0.37 -7.42 -20.07
N ASP A 48 -0.30 -7.54 -21.39
CA ASP A 48 -1.45 -7.81 -22.25
C ASP A 48 -1.99 -9.22 -22.03
N GLU A 49 -1.11 -10.21 -21.88
CA GLU A 49 -1.46 -11.59 -21.55
C GLU A 49 -2.11 -11.69 -20.17
N LEU A 50 -1.46 -11.11 -19.15
CA LEU A 50 -1.98 -11.09 -17.78
C LEU A 50 -3.36 -10.40 -17.71
N TYR A 51 -3.53 -9.28 -18.42
CA TYR A 51 -4.81 -8.54 -18.45
C TYR A 51 -5.95 -9.42 -19.00
N LYS A 52 -5.72 -10.16 -20.08
CA LYS A 52 -6.73 -11.05 -20.69
C LYS A 52 -7.19 -12.11 -19.71
N HIS A 53 -6.25 -12.86 -19.13
CA HIS A 53 -6.57 -13.93 -18.16
C HIS A 53 -7.25 -13.38 -16.89
N PHE A 54 -6.78 -12.27 -16.36
CA PHE A 54 -7.37 -11.67 -15.16
C PHE A 54 -8.78 -11.14 -15.44
N ARG A 55 -9.03 -10.62 -16.63
CA ARG A 55 -10.37 -10.20 -17.04
C ARG A 55 -11.34 -11.39 -17.15
N GLU A 56 -10.91 -12.51 -17.74
CA GLU A 56 -11.70 -13.75 -17.83
C GLU A 56 -12.07 -14.31 -16.45
N LEU A 57 -11.17 -14.16 -15.48
CA LEU A 57 -11.39 -14.56 -14.08
C LEU A 57 -12.14 -13.50 -13.26
N ASN A 58 -12.63 -12.42 -13.86
CA ASN A 58 -13.30 -11.32 -13.20
C ASN A 58 -12.46 -10.70 -12.05
N VAL A 59 -11.15 -10.61 -12.25
CA VAL A 59 -10.22 -9.97 -11.29
C VAL A 59 -10.37 -8.46 -11.37
N PHE A 60 -10.47 -7.81 -10.22
CA PHE A 60 -10.30 -6.36 -10.08
C PHE A 60 -9.00 -6.09 -9.32
N GLY A 61 -8.36 -4.95 -9.60
CA GLY A 61 -7.13 -4.65 -8.90
C GLY A 61 -6.25 -3.62 -9.60
N ARG A 62 -5.11 -3.38 -8.97
CA ARG A 62 -4.06 -2.51 -9.47
C ARG A 62 -2.76 -3.29 -9.54
N ILE A 63 -2.30 -3.52 -10.76
CA ILE A 63 -1.11 -4.30 -11.06
C ILE A 63 -0.09 -3.41 -11.79
N TYR A 64 1.14 -3.44 -11.31
CA TYR A 64 2.28 -2.78 -11.95
C TYR A 64 3.26 -3.84 -12.42
N ILE A 65 3.69 -3.72 -13.68
CA ILE A 65 4.67 -4.56 -14.34
C ILE A 65 5.83 -3.66 -14.78
N ALA A 66 7.04 -4.12 -14.56
CA ALA A 66 8.26 -3.44 -14.97
C ALA A 66 9.28 -4.46 -15.46
N PRO A 67 10.40 -4.03 -16.11
CA PRO A 67 11.49 -4.96 -16.44
C PRO A 67 12.03 -5.74 -15.24
N GLU A 68 11.90 -5.19 -14.02
CA GLU A 68 12.36 -5.79 -12.77
C GLU A 68 11.34 -6.71 -12.07
N GLY A 69 10.10 -6.87 -12.61
CA GLY A 69 9.12 -7.75 -12.00
C GLY A 69 7.67 -7.29 -12.02
N ILE A 70 6.89 -7.79 -11.05
CA ILE A 70 5.45 -7.54 -10.88
C ILE A 70 5.11 -7.15 -9.45
N ASN A 71 4.14 -6.24 -9.30
CA ASN A 71 3.50 -5.87 -8.02
C ASN A 71 1.98 -5.81 -8.24
N ALA A 72 1.25 -6.68 -7.57
CA ALA A 72 -0.19 -6.85 -7.73
C ALA A 72 -0.93 -6.71 -6.40
N GLN A 73 -2.02 -5.95 -6.42
CA GLN A 73 -3.02 -5.85 -5.37
C GLN A 73 -4.37 -6.02 -6.06
N LEU A 74 -5.13 -7.04 -5.69
CA LEU A 74 -6.32 -7.43 -6.44
C LEU A 74 -7.38 -8.11 -5.57
N SER A 75 -8.59 -8.22 -6.13
CA SER A 75 -9.65 -9.09 -5.64
C SER A 75 -10.16 -9.99 -6.76
N VAL A 76 -10.53 -11.18 -6.41
CA VAL A 76 -11.06 -12.21 -7.33
C VAL A 76 -12.29 -12.85 -6.69
N PRO A 77 -13.38 -13.16 -7.44
CA PRO A 77 -14.49 -13.95 -6.93
C PRO A 77 -14.01 -15.27 -6.30
N GLU A 78 -14.61 -15.69 -5.20
CA GLU A 78 -14.18 -16.92 -4.50
C GLU A 78 -14.23 -18.15 -5.42
N SER A 79 -15.23 -18.24 -6.29
CA SER A 79 -15.36 -19.31 -7.31
C SER A 79 -14.17 -19.35 -8.28
N ASN A 80 -13.52 -18.22 -8.53
CA ASN A 80 -12.39 -18.10 -9.45
C ASN A 80 -11.02 -18.11 -8.77
N TYR A 81 -10.95 -18.12 -7.42
CA TYR A 81 -9.68 -18.08 -6.70
C TYR A 81 -8.73 -19.24 -7.04
N ALA A 82 -9.28 -20.46 -7.12
CA ALA A 82 -8.49 -21.64 -7.49
C ALA A 82 -7.92 -21.53 -8.92
N PHE A 83 -8.72 -21.01 -9.86
CA PHE A 83 -8.27 -20.78 -11.24
C PHE A 83 -7.16 -19.72 -11.31
N LEU A 84 -7.27 -18.64 -10.52
CA LEU A 84 -6.22 -17.63 -10.41
C LEU A 84 -4.90 -18.26 -9.91
N LYS A 85 -4.95 -19.08 -8.84
CA LYS A 85 -3.76 -19.79 -8.33
C LYS A 85 -3.13 -20.70 -9.37
N ASN A 86 -3.94 -21.45 -10.08
CA ASN A 86 -3.47 -22.36 -11.12
C ASN A 86 -2.83 -21.60 -12.29
N TYR A 87 -3.44 -20.49 -12.72
CA TYR A 87 -2.86 -19.62 -13.75
C TYR A 87 -1.51 -19.05 -13.32
N LEU A 88 -1.42 -18.45 -12.12
CA LEU A 88 -0.16 -17.94 -11.60
C LEU A 88 0.90 -19.05 -11.47
N GLY A 89 0.49 -20.24 -11.03
CA GLY A 89 1.37 -21.42 -10.92
C GLY A 89 1.85 -21.99 -12.26
N SER A 90 1.12 -21.72 -13.36
CA SER A 90 1.52 -22.12 -14.72
C SER A 90 2.60 -21.22 -15.33
N LEU A 91 2.73 -20.00 -14.81
CA LEU A 91 3.77 -19.05 -15.23
C LEU A 91 5.09 -19.42 -14.54
N PRO A 92 6.17 -19.78 -15.27
CA PRO A 92 7.42 -20.27 -14.67
C PRO A 92 7.98 -19.34 -13.60
N ASP A 93 7.95 -18.02 -13.86
CA ASP A 93 8.47 -17.02 -12.95
C ASP A 93 7.56 -16.74 -11.75
N LEU A 94 6.29 -17.11 -11.79
CA LEU A 94 5.33 -16.92 -10.70
C LEU A 94 4.95 -18.23 -10.00
N LYS A 95 5.56 -19.34 -10.38
CA LYS A 95 5.37 -20.62 -9.70
C LYS A 95 5.71 -20.49 -8.21
N ASN A 96 4.79 -20.98 -7.36
CA ASN A 96 4.90 -20.91 -5.90
C ASN A 96 5.01 -19.48 -5.33
N ILE A 97 4.48 -18.48 -6.06
CA ILE A 97 4.45 -17.11 -5.55
C ILE A 97 3.65 -17.02 -4.26
N ARG A 98 4.16 -16.27 -3.28
CA ARG A 98 3.44 -15.98 -2.04
C ARG A 98 2.25 -15.08 -2.34
N LEU A 99 1.07 -15.49 -1.88
CA LEU A 99 -0.15 -14.70 -1.92
C LEU A 99 -0.45 -14.20 -0.51
N ASN A 100 -0.37 -12.90 -0.29
CA ASN A 100 -0.74 -12.25 0.97
C ASN A 100 -2.25 -12.01 0.94
N ILE A 101 -3.02 -12.88 1.61
CA ILE A 101 -4.48 -12.77 1.72
C ILE A 101 -4.82 -11.69 2.74
N ALA A 102 -5.80 -10.85 2.42
CA ALA A 102 -6.31 -9.82 3.30
C ALA A 102 -6.86 -10.41 4.60
N LEU A 103 -6.67 -9.70 5.71
CA LEU A 103 -7.16 -10.11 7.04
C LEU A 103 -8.67 -9.91 7.15
N GLU A 104 -9.16 -8.83 6.59
CA GLU A 104 -10.57 -8.47 6.50
C GLU A 104 -10.98 -8.47 5.03
N ASN A 105 -11.97 -9.27 4.68
CA ASN A 105 -12.42 -9.43 3.30
C ASN A 105 -13.90 -9.03 3.19
N ASP A 106 -14.14 -7.73 3.02
CA ASP A 106 -15.48 -7.19 2.77
C ASP A 106 -15.90 -7.24 1.29
N GLY A 107 -15.02 -7.79 0.42
CA GLY A 107 -15.25 -7.91 -1.01
C GLY A 107 -15.18 -6.62 -1.81
N LYS A 108 -15.04 -5.44 -1.17
CA LYS A 108 -15.17 -4.12 -1.81
C LYS A 108 -13.84 -3.37 -2.02
N SER A 109 -12.72 -4.08 -2.05
CA SER A 109 -11.37 -3.51 -2.15
C SER A 109 -11.10 -2.82 -3.50
N PHE A 110 -11.51 -3.44 -4.61
CA PHE A 110 -11.30 -2.94 -5.97
C PHE A 110 -12.55 -3.11 -6.83
N TRP A 111 -12.83 -2.12 -7.70
CA TRP A 111 -13.98 -2.10 -8.62
C TRP A 111 -13.60 -2.12 -10.10
N VAL A 112 -12.31 -2.19 -10.44
CA VAL A 112 -11.82 -2.21 -11.83
C VAL A 112 -10.44 -2.85 -11.90
N LEU A 113 -10.18 -3.57 -12.99
CA LEU A 113 -8.85 -4.08 -13.31
C LEU A 113 -8.01 -3.00 -13.99
N LYS A 114 -6.85 -2.67 -13.40
CA LYS A 114 -5.85 -1.75 -13.95
C LYS A 114 -4.48 -2.42 -13.97
N VAL A 115 -3.99 -2.80 -15.13
CA VAL A 115 -2.63 -3.33 -15.33
C VAL A 115 -1.81 -2.31 -16.09
N LYS A 116 -0.70 -1.84 -15.50
CA LYS A 116 0.13 -0.77 -16.05
C LYS A 116 1.59 -1.16 -16.09
N VAL A 117 2.24 -0.90 -17.21
CA VAL A 117 3.70 -0.95 -17.31
C VAL A 117 4.30 0.31 -16.68
N ARG A 118 5.35 0.15 -15.90
CA ARG A 118 6.09 1.19 -15.19
C ARG A 118 7.60 0.95 -15.35
N PRO A 119 8.45 1.97 -15.16
CA PRO A 119 9.91 1.76 -15.15
C PRO A 119 10.36 0.84 -14.01
N LYS A 120 9.71 0.92 -12.85
CA LYS A 120 9.96 0.11 -11.64
C LYS A 120 8.65 -0.30 -11.00
N ILE A 121 8.63 -1.46 -10.30
CA ILE A 121 7.43 -1.90 -9.56
C ILE A 121 7.25 -1.19 -8.21
N VAL A 122 8.32 -0.54 -7.72
CA VAL A 122 8.33 0.37 -6.58
C VAL A 122 9.18 1.60 -6.95
N ALA A 123 8.68 2.80 -6.67
CA ALA A 123 9.40 4.05 -6.95
C ALA A 123 10.46 4.31 -5.87
N ASP A 124 11.62 3.68 -5.99
CA ASP A 124 12.72 3.70 -5.03
C ASP A 124 13.70 4.86 -5.20
N GLY A 125 13.82 5.42 -6.42
CA GLY A 125 14.78 6.49 -6.72
C GLY A 125 16.25 6.06 -6.71
N ILE A 126 16.54 4.77 -6.71
CA ILE A 126 17.91 4.26 -6.74
C ILE A 126 18.41 4.32 -8.18
N ASP A 127 19.43 5.15 -8.43
CA ASP A 127 20.06 5.30 -9.74
C ASP A 127 21.53 4.85 -9.72
N ASP A 128 22.00 4.23 -8.63
CA ASP A 128 23.35 3.72 -8.48
C ASP A 128 23.54 2.43 -9.31
N PRO A 129 24.46 2.40 -10.30
CA PRO A 129 24.69 1.24 -11.12
C PRO A 129 25.33 0.05 -10.38
N GLU A 130 25.95 0.27 -9.23
CA GLU A 130 26.51 -0.78 -8.38
C GLU A 130 25.49 -1.41 -7.44
N PHE A 131 24.30 -0.83 -7.34
CA PHE A 131 23.22 -1.37 -6.54
C PHE A 131 22.66 -2.67 -7.12
N SER A 132 22.54 -3.70 -6.29
CA SER A 132 21.98 -5.00 -6.68
C SER A 132 21.02 -5.56 -5.63
N LEU A 133 19.86 -6.03 -6.07
CA LEU A 133 18.92 -6.78 -5.24
C LEU A 133 19.39 -8.20 -4.88
N SER A 134 20.46 -8.69 -5.48
CA SER A 134 21.02 -10.01 -5.15
C SER A 134 21.58 -10.05 -3.73
N LYS A 135 21.99 -8.89 -3.18
CA LYS A 135 22.48 -8.73 -1.81
C LYS A 135 21.44 -8.00 -0.99
N LYS A 136 20.35 -8.68 -0.65
CA LYS A 136 19.30 -8.16 0.23
C LYS A 136 19.39 -8.78 1.61
N GLY A 137 18.68 -8.17 2.58
CA GLY A 137 18.59 -8.66 3.95
C GLY A 137 17.91 -10.03 4.05
N GLU A 138 18.11 -10.69 5.16
CA GLU A 138 17.50 -11.98 5.45
C GLU A 138 16.02 -11.84 5.79
N TYR A 139 15.20 -12.82 5.35
CA TYR A 139 13.81 -12.89 5.75
C TYR A 139 13.67 -13.38 7.19
N VAL A 140 12.81 -12.73 7.95
CA VAL A 140 12.38 -13.21 9.27
C VAL A 140 10.86 -13.42 9.26
N ASP A 141 10.44 -14.59 9.74
CA ASP A 141 9.03 -14.90 9.93
C ASP A 141 8.47 -14.25 11.21
N ALA A 142 7.18 -14.43 11.51
CA ALA A 142 6.54 -13.82 12.67
C ALA A 142 7.13 -14.30 14.00
N VAL A 143 7.56 -15.56 14.10
CA VAL A 143 8.14 -16.13 15.33
C VAL A 143 9.52 -15.51 15.55
N SER A 144 10.39 -15.55 14.55
CA SER A 144 11.73 -14.97 14.58
C SER A 144 11.68 -13.45 14.80
N PHE A 145 10.72 -12.78 14.16
CA PHE A 145 10.48 -11.34 14.39
C PHE A 145 10.20 -11.06 15.88
N ASN A 146 9.26 -11.80 16.48
CA ASN A 146 8.90 -11.61 17.88
C ASN A 146 10.05 -11.93 18.85
N GLN A 147 10.93 -12.84 18.49
CA GLN A 147 12.16 -13.15 19.26
C GLN A 147 13.16 -12.01 19.16
N LEU A 148 13.54 -11.63 17.93
CA LEU A 148 14.51 -10.56 17.69
C LEU A 148 14.03 -9.20 18.23
N ALA A 149 12.73 -8.92 18.18
CA ALA A 149 12.15 -7.67 18.70
C ALA A 149 12.33 -7.51 20.23
N LYS A 150 12.67 -8.57 20.96
CA LYS A 150 12.96 -8.53 22.40
C LYS A 150 14.44 -8.27 22.71
N GLU A 151 15.29 -8.37 21.70
CA GLU A 151 16.73 -8.17 21.84
C GLU A 151 17.09 -6.70 21.96
N PRO A 152 17.91 -6.29 22.95
CA PRO A 152 18.21 -4.87 23.18
C PRO A 152 19.02 -4.20 22.06
N ASP A 153 19.68 -5.02 21.23
CA ASP A 153 20.45 -4.55 20.08
C ASP A 153 19.68 -4.59 18.77
N THR A 154 18.38 -4.85 18.82
CA THR A 154 17.51 -4.84 17.64
C THR A 154 16.81 -3.51 17.46
N VAL A 155 16.84 -3.02 16.23
CA VAL A 155 16.17 -1.80 15.78
C VAL A 155 15.10 -2.17 14.75
N ILE A 156 13.85 -1.90 15.07
CA ILE A 156 12.71 -2.14 14.17
C ILE A 156 12.45 -0.85 13.38
N VAL A 157 12.39 -0.95 12.05
CA VAL A 157 12.27 0.22 11.16
C VAL A 157 11.05 0.08 10.26
N ASP A 158 10.15 1.04 10.33
CA ASP A 158 8.99 1.11 9.44
C ASP A 158 9.37 1.77 8.10
N MET A 159 9.27 0.99 7.02
CA MET A 159 9.52 1.46 5.66
C MET A 159 8.22 1.87 4.94
N ARG A 160 7.23 2.30 5.70
CA ARG A 160 5.98 2.86 5.19
C ARG A 160 5.97 4.38 5.30
N ASN A 161 5.03 5.01 4.62
CA ASN A 161 4.84 6.45 4.73
C ASN A 161 4.22 6.83 6.09
N HIS A 162 4.38 8.09 6.49
CA HIS A 162 3.86 8.63 7.75
C HIS A 162 2.39 8.28 8.02
N TYR A 163 1.49 8.49 7.05
CA TYR A 163 0.06 8.20 7.21
C TYR A 163 -0.26 6.72 7.41
N GLU A 164 0.64 5.80 7.02
CA GLU A 164 0.53 4.37 7.30
C GLU A 164 1.00 4.06 8.73
N TYR A 165 2.12 4.68 9.17
CA TYR A 165 2.67 4.54 10.51
C TYR A 165 1.73 5.09 11.58
N GLU A 166 1.14 6.24 11.34
CA GLU A 166 0.31 6.99 12.28
C GLU A 166 -0.88 6.17 12.81
N VAL A 167 -1.51 5.35 11.97
CA VAL A 167 -2.67 4.53 12.38
C VAL A 167 -2.31 3.17 12.93
N GLY A 168 -1.06 2.72 12.74
CA GLY A 168 -0.59 1.47 13.31
C GLY A 168 0.84 1.16 12.92
N HIS A 169 1.59 0.61 13.87
CA HIS A 169 3.00 0.22 13.72
C HIS A 169 3.38 -0.85 14.75
N PHE A 170 4.53 -1.49 14.59
CA PHE A 170 5.06 -2.39 15.61
C PHE A 170 5.55 -1.60 16.83
N GLU A 171 5.43 -2.22 18.01
CA GLU A 171 5.98 -1.67 19.26
C GLU A 171 7.45 -1.30 19.06
N ASN A 172 7.84 -0.10 19.54
CA ASN A 172 9.21 0.45 19.46
C ASN A 172 9.76 0.62 18.03
N ALA A 173 8.93 0.56 17.00
CA ALA A 173 9.38 0.81 15.64
C ALA A 173 9.77 2.27 15.43
N ILE A 174 10.89 2.49 14.75
CA ILE A 174 11.34 3.80 14.31
C ILE A 174 10.64 4.16 13.01
N GLU A 175 9.95 5.29 13.00
CA GLU A 175 9.45 5.92 11.79
C GLU A 175 10.58 6.64 11.06
N ILE A 176 10.64 6.46 9.73
CA ILE A 176 11.46 7.30 8.87
C ILE A 176 10.56 8.42 8.31
N PRO A 177 10.72 9.67 8.77
CA PRO A 177 9.76 10.75 8.54
C PRO A 177 9.84 11.32 7.12
N SER A 178 9.52 10.49 6.12
CA SER A 178 9.51 10.83 4.70
C SER A 178 8.08 10.79 4.12
N GLU A 179 7.87 11.47 3.00
CA GLU A 179 6.60 11.44 2.29
C GLU A 179 6.57 10.44 1.12
N THR A 180 7.74 9.95 0.72
CA THR A 180 7.88 8.98 -0.37
C THR A 180 8.96 7.95 -0.05
N PHE A 181 8.79 6.74 -0.59
CA PHE A 181 9.78 5.68 -0.45
C PHE A 181 11.16 6.08 -1.03
N ARG A 182 11.17 6.90 -2.07
CA ARG A 182 12.41 7.44 -2.67
C ARG A 182 13.21 8.31 -1.69
N GLU A 183 12.54 9.16 -0.92
CA GLU A 183 13.17 9.99 0.11
C GLU A 183 13.54 9.16 1.34
N GLN A 184 12.77 8.12 1.60
CA GLN A 184 12.89 7.29 2.79
C GLN A 184 14.21 6.52 2.83
N LEU A 185 14.69 5.99 1.70
CA LEU A 185 15.90 5.18 1.65
C LEU A 185 17.16 5.93 2.13
N PRO A 186 17.53 7.09 1.54
CA PRO A 186 18.70 7.83 2.02
C PRO A 186 18.51 8.38 3.44
N MET A 187 17.29 8.76 3.80
CA MET A 187 16.99 9.24 5.16
C MET A 187 17.17 8.12 6.20
N ALA A 188 16.72 6.90 5.92
CA ALA A 188 16.92 5.74 6.78
C ALA A 188 18.41 5.45 7.00
N ALA A 189 19.20 5.41 5.91
CA ALA A 189 20.64 5.18 6.01
C ALA A 189 21.35 6.27 6.82
N GLN A 190 20.93 7.52 6.71
CA GLN A 190 21.48 8.64 7.49
C GLN A 190 21.07 8.57 8.96
N MET A 191 19.78 8.38 9.26
CA MET A 191 19.26 8.33 10.64
C MET A 191 19.81 7.17 11.45
N LEU A 192 20.14 6.06 10.79
CA LEU A 192 20.65 4.85 11.44
C LEU A 192 22.16 4.70 11.29
N SER A 193 22.90 5.74 10.87
CA SER A 193 24.32 5.66 10.55
C SER A 193 25.20 5.23 11.73
N ASP A 194 24.77 5.50 12.97
CA ASP A 194 25.41 5.07 14.23
C ASP A 194 25.05 3.62 14.64
N LYS A 195 24.16 2.94 13.90
CA LYS A 195 23.60 1.61 14.20
C LYS A 195 23.97 0.54 13.19
N LYS A 196 25.05 0.75 12.42
CA LYS A 196 25.45 -0.17 11.34
C LYS A 196 25.79 -1.59 11.80
N ASP A 197 26.19 -1.75 13.05
CA ASP A 197 26.55 -3.05 13.65
C ASP A 197 25.36 -3.71 14.38
N LYS A 198 24.24 -3.01 14.53
CA LYS A 198 23.04 -3.53 15.20
C LYS A 198 22.20 -4.41 14.28
N ASN A 199 21.30 -5.20 14.86
CA ASN A 199 20.30 -5.94 14.13
C ASN A 199 19.19 -4.96 13.66
N ILE A 200 19.08 -4.75 12.36
CA ILE A 200 18.03 -3.90 11.77
C ILE A 200 16.94 -4.80 11.19
N ILE A 201 15.72 -4.69 11.69
CA ILE A 201 14.56 -5.37 11.11
C ILE A 201 13.67 -4.36 10.41
N MET A 202 13.50 -4.49 9.12
CA MET A 202 12.68 -3.62 8.30
C MET A 202 11.34 -4.27 7.98
N TYR A 203 10.26 -3.49 7.98
CA TYR A 203 8.96 -3.98 7.56
C TYR A 203 8.18 -2.96 6.73
N CYS A 204 7.22 -3.47 5.95
CA CYS A 204 6.19 -2.68 5.30
C CYS A 204 4.89 -3.49 5.21
N THR A 205 3.88 -3.01 4.51
CA THR A 205 2.57 -3.69 4.42
C THR A 205 2.64 -5.12 3.89
N GLY A 206 3.34 -5.36 2.76
CA GLY A 206 3.40 -6.68 2.09
C GLY A 206 4.80 -7.17 1.76
N GLY A 207 5.88 -6.47 2.19
CA GLY A 207 7.27 -6.87 2.00
C GLY A 207 8.00 -6.23 0.82
N ILE A 208 7.32 -5.76 -0.21
CA ILE A 208 7.93 -5.29 -1.48
C ILE A 208 8.95 -4.15 -1.30
N ARG A 209 8.64 -3.15 -0.46
CA ARG A 209 9.57 -2.04 -0.17
C ARG A 209 10.82 -2.53 0.55
N CYS A 210 10.65 -3.49 1.44
CA CYS A 210 11.74 -4.01 2.27
C CYS A 210 12.77 -4.84 1.51
N GLU A 211 12.42 -5.47 0.40
CA GLU A 211 13.39 -6.10 -0.50
C GLU A 211 14.46 -5.09 -0.94
N LYS A 212 14.02 -3.93 -1.43
CA LYS A 212 14.92 -2.86 -1.86
C LYS A 212 15.57 -2.12 -0.70
N ALA A 213 14.81 -1.86 0.37
CA ALA A 213 15.34 -1.16 1.53
C ALA A 213 16.45 -1.94 2.22
N SER A 214 16.28 -3.24 2.43
CA SER A 214 17.31 -4.07 3.05
C SER A 214 18.56 -4.17 2.18
N ALA A 215 18.41 -4.33 0.86
CA ALA A 215 19.54 -4.30 -0.07
C ALA A 215 20.27 -2.95 -0.04
N TYR A 216 19.51 -1.84 0.03
CA TYR A 216 20.04 -0.48 0.12
C TYR A 216 20.83 -0.28 1.40
N MET A 217 20.34 -0.75 2.55
CA MET A 217 21.05 -0.64 3.82
C MET A 217 22.34 -1.45 3.80
N LEU A 218 22.33 -2.69 3.29
CA LEU A 218 23.55 -3.52 3.12
C LEU A 218 24.57 -2.83 2.20
N HIS A 219 24.11 -2.24 1.09
CA HIS A 219 24.96 -1.49 0.17
C HIS A 219 25.62 -0.27 0.85
N HIS A 220 24.97 0.33 1.85
CA HIS A 220 25.50 1.43 2.67
C HIS A 220 26.26 0.99 3.92
N GLY A 221 26.63 -0.30 4.00
CA GLY A 221 27.54 -0.83 5.02
C GLY A 221 26.89 -1.23 6.35
N PHE A 222 25.57 -1.40 6.39
CA PHE A 222 24.89 -2.07 7.50
C PHE A 222 25.20 -3.58 7.43
N LYS A 223 25.44 -4.23 8.57
CA LYS A 223 25.93 -5.61 8.59
C LYS A 223 24.82 -6.64 8.78
N ASN A 224 23.89 -6.37 9.70
CA ASN A 224 22.88 -7.32 10.13
C ASN A 224 21.49 -6.75 9.77
N VAL A 225 21.06 -6.97 8.52
CA VAL A 225 19.78 -6.42 8.02
C VAL A 225 18.82 -7.55 7.72
N HIS A 226 17.67 -7.48 8.35
CA HIS A 226 16.55 -8.41 8.19
C HIS A 226 15.33 -7.67 7.68
N HIS A 227 14.40 -8.40 7.11
CA HIS A 227 13.09 -7.85 6.77
C HIS A 227 11.96 -8.85 6.96
N LEU A 228 10.82 -8.34 7.43
CA LEU A 228 9.65 -9.15 7.76
C LEU A 228 9.07 -9.81 6.52
N GLU A 229 9.04 -11.14 6.52
CA GLU A 229 8.56 -11.96 5.42
C GLU A 229 7.07 -11.73 5.16
N GLY A 230 6.71 -11.32 3.93
CA GLY A 230 5.33 -11.00 3.57
C GLY A 230 4.74 -9.77 4.27
N GLY A 231 5.56 -9.04 5.05
CA GLY A 231 5.19 -7.80 5.74
C GLY A 231 4.15 -7.99 6.84
N ILE A 232 3.48 -6.89 7.19
CA ILE A 232 2.48 -6.85 8.26
C ILE A 232 1.34 -7.84 7.99
N ILE A 233 0.92 -8.00 6.72
CA ILE A 233 -0.22 -8.88 6.38
C ILE A 233 0.10 -10.33 6.74
N GLN A 234 1.27 -10.82 6.35
CA GLN A 234 1.68 -12.19 6.65
C GLN A 234 1.91 -12.39 8.16
N TYR A 235 2.54 -11.40 8.82
CA TYR A 235 2.70 -11.40 10.26
C TYR A 235 1.37 -11.56 10.99
N ALA A 236 0.39 -10.73 10.67
CA ALA A 236 -0.90 -10.75 11.33
C ALA A 236 -1.69 -12.05 11.09
N ASN A 237 -1.62 -12.62 9.87
CA ASN A 237 -2.19 -13.93 9.58
C ASN A 237 -1.53 -15.02 10.44
N LYS A 238 -0.19 -15.02 10.54
CA LYS A 238 0.54 -15.98 11.39
C LYS A 238 0.26 -15.83 12.87
N VAL A 239 0.20 -14.62 13.38
CA VAL A 239 -0.20 -14.33 14.75
C VAL A 239 -1.57 -14.95 15.06
N LYS A 240 -2.54 -14.79 14.15
CA LYS A 240 -3.89 -15.33 14.29
C LYS A 240 -3.92 -16.85 14.17
N GLU A 241 -3.20 -17.43 13.23
CA GLU A 241 -3.15 -18.88 12.98
C GLU A 241 -2.48 -19.64 14.10
N GLU A 242 -1.36 -19.12 14.63
CA GLU A 242 -0.50 -19.80 15.59
C GLU A 242 -0.67 -19.32 17.05
N GLY A 243 -1.54 -18.31 17.28
CA GLY A 243 -1.78 -17.76 18.62
C GLY A 243 -0.56 -17.04 19.21
N LEU A 244 0.25 -16.41 18.35
CA LEU A 244 1.44 -15.69 18.80
C LEU A 244 1.08 -14.38 19.49
N GLU A 245 2.01 -13.87 20.31
CA GLU A 245 1.92 -12.53 20.86
C GLU A 245 1.93 -11.49 19.72
N ASN A 246 0.87 -10.66 19.67
CA ASN A 246 0.77 -9.63 18.67
C ASN A 246 1.55 -8.36 19.10
N LYS A 247 2.60 -8.04 18.38
CA LYS A 247 3.44 -6.85 18.59
C LYS A 247 3.01 -5.64 17.75
N PHE A 248 2.01 -5.79 16.89
CA PHE A 248 1.52 -4.70 16.06
C PHE A 248 0.42 -3.92 16.77
N LEU A 249 0.57 -2.62 16.84
CA LEU A 249 -0.38 -1.67 17.44
C LEU A 249 -1.25 -1.05 16.35
N GLY A 250 -2.55 -0.89 16.64
CA GLY A 250 -3.46 -0.15 15.78
C GLY A 250 -3.87 -0.91 14.51
N LYS A 251 -3.91 -0.18 13.39
CA LYS A 251 -4.49 -0.58 12.11
C LYS A 251 -3.44 -0.59 11.01
N ASN A 252 -3.43 -1.62 10.17
CA ASN A 252 -2.59 -1.64 8.98
C ASN A 252 -3.29 -0.89 7.84
N PHE A 253 -2.70 0.21 7.36
CA PHE A 253 -3.20 0.91 6.19
C PHE A 253 -3.04 0.06 4.93
N VAL A 254 -4.08 0.00 4.09
CA VAL A 254 -4.07 -0.69 2.80
C VAL A 254 -4.46 0.24 1.66
N PHE A 255 -3.89 0.01 0.47
CA PHE A 255 -4.04 0.88 -0.70
C PHE A 255 -5.25 0.52 -1.56
N ASP A 256 -6.39 0.21 -0.95
CA ASP A 256 -7.64 -0.13 -1.64
C ASP A 256 -8.84 0.58 -1.00
N GLY A 257 -10.05 0.22 -1.39
CA GLY A 257 -11.29 0.87 -0.92
C GLY A 257 -11.53 0.78 0.58
N ARG A 258 -10.89 -0.14 1.30
CA ARG A 258 -11.01 -0.34 2.74
C ARG A 258 -10.20 0.66 3.56
N LEU A 259 -9.09 1.20 2.99
CA LEU A 259 -8.14 2.11 3.63
C LEU A 259 -7.48 1.59 4.91
N GLY A 260 -7.72 0.36 5.31
CA GLY A 260 -7.06 -0.26 6.44
C GLY A 260 -7.72 -1.56 6.90
N GLU A 261 -6.95 -2.34 7.66
CA GLU A 261 -7.32 -3.60 8.30
C GLU A 261 -6.96 -3.55 9.77
N LYS A 262 -7.89 -3.93 10.65
CA LYS A 262 -7.64 -3.95 12.09
C LYS A 262 -6.71 -5.11 12.44
N ILE A 263 -5.61 -4.82 13.14
CA ILE A 263 -4.65 -5.81 13.63
C ILE A 263 -4.49 -5.74 15.13
N GLY A 264 -4.14 -4.57 15.67
CA GLY A 264 -4.08 -4.33 17.10
C GLY A 264 -5.47 -4.07 17.69
N GLU A 265 -5.61 -4.27 19.01
CA GLU A 265 -6.89 -4.05 19.68
C GLU A 265 -7.21 -2.58 19.89
N LYS A 266 -6.18 -1.77 20.13
CA LYS A 266 -6.31 -0.34 20.47
C LYS A 266 -6.16 0.54 19.25
N VAL A 267 -6.98 1.60 19.17
CA VAL A 267 -6.76 2.72 18.26
C VAL A 267 -5.68 3.62 18.87
N ILE A 268 -4.62 3.89 18.13
CA ILE A 268 -3.46 4.67 18.59
C ILE A 268 -3.35 6.06 17.97
N SER A 269 -4.18 6.35 16.98
CA SER A 269 -4.21 7.61 16.26
C SER A 269 -5.37 8.52 16.65
N HIS A 270 -5.32 9.78 16.20
CA HIS A 270 -6.27 10.80 16.56
C HIS A 270 -6.80 11.55 15.33
N CYS A 271 -8.01 12.08 15.47
CA CYS A 271 -8.64 12.94 14.46
C CYS A 271 -7.82 14.21 14.27
N HIS A 272 -7.43 14.52 13.04
CA HIS A 272 -6.62 15.70 12.72
C HIS A 272 -7.34 17.03 12.96
N GLN A 273 -8.66 17.03 13.17
CA GLN A 273 -9.45 18.24 13.40
C GLN A 273 -9.76 18.48 14.88
N CYS A 274 -10.13 17.46 15.65
CA CYS A 274 -10.57 17.61 17.04
C CYS A 274 -9.78 16.81 18.07
N ASP A 275 -8.74 16.09 17.64
CA ASP A 275 -7.85 15.26 18.48
C ASP A 275 -8.56 14.09 19.22
N ALA A 276 -9.82 13.80 18.91
CA ALA A 276 -10.48 12.61 19.42
C ALA A 276 -9.84 11.32 18.85
N VAL A 277 -9.78 10.26 19.65
CA VAL A 277 -9.26 8.96 19.22
C VAL A 277 -9.99 8.49 17.97
N SER A 278 -9.26 8.20 16.90
CA SER A 278 -9.80 7.77 15.61
C SER A 278 -8.69 7.20 14.73
N ASP A 279 -8.99 6.14 13.98
CA ASP A 279 -8.14 5.54 12.94
C ASP A 279 -8.80 5.56 11.56
N LEU A 280 -9.83 6.40 11.38
CA LEU A 280 -10.60 6.48 10.16
C LEU A 280 -9.92 7.41 9.16
N HIS A 281 -9.22 6.84 8.19
CA HIS A 281 -8.74 7.58 7.04
C HIS A 281 -9.90 7.94 6.10
N VAL A 282 -9.92 9.18 5.66
CA VAL A 282 -10.84 9.69 4.64
C VAL A 282 -10.07 10.50 3.61
N ASN A 283 -10.55 10.49 2.37
CA ASN A 283 -10.11 11.46 1.37
C ASN A 283 -11.05 12.65 1.43
N CYS A 284 -10.50 13.87 1.46
CA CYS A 284 -11.27 15.08 1.46
C CYS A 284 -12.36 15.05 0.36
N ALA A 285 -13.61 15.32 0.72
CA ALA A 285 -14.76 15.30 -0.19
C ALA A 285 -14.60 16.35 -1.31
N ASN A 286 -13.88 17.44 -1.07
CA ASN A 286 -13.49 18.36 -2.13
C ASN A 286 -12.49 17.68 -3.08
N GLU A 287 -12.98 17.25 -4.25
CA GLU A 287 -12.19 16.54 -5.27
C GLU A 287 -10.96 17.34 -5.79
N ALA A 288 -11.00 18.67 -5.67
CA ALA A 288 -9.86 19.52 -6.01
C ALA A 288 -8.70 19.40 -4.98
N CYS A 289 -9.04 19.09 -3.73
CA CYS A 289 -8.11 18.88 -2.62
C CYS A 289 -7.70 17.42 -2.52
N HIS A 290 -8.68 16.53 -2.33
CA HIS A 290 -8.55 15.07 -2.19
C HIS A 290 -7.46 14.61 -1.19
N LEU A 291 -7.20 15.40 -0.14
CA LEU A 291 -6.25 15.11 0.91
C LEU A 291 -6.68 13.86 1.68
N LEU A 292 -5.75 12.92 1.88
CA LEU A 292 -5.93 11.81 2.81
C LEU A 292 -5.60 12.30 4.23
N PHE A 293 -6.51 12.08 5.18
CA PHE A 293 -6.32 12.49 6.58
C PHE A 293 -7.19 11.64 7.52
N ILE A 294 -6.91 11.70 8.82
CA ILE A 294 -7.71 11.01 9.84
C ILE A 294 -8.83 11.93 10.30
N GLN A 295 -10.07 11.43 10.21
CA GLN A 295 -11.25 12.18 10.61
C GLN A 295 -12.21 11.29 11.42
N CYS A 296 -12.55 11.69 12.64
CA CYS A 296 -13.53 10.95 13.43
C CYS A 296 -14.97 11.10 12.85
N LYS A 297 -15.87 10.19 13.23
CA LYS A 297 -17.26 10.20 12.73
C LYS A 297 -17.99 11.50 13.00
N SER A 298 -17.71 12.16 14.13
CA SER A 298 -18.33 13.44 14.49
C SER A 298 -17.90 14.56 13.55
N CYS A 299 -16.56 14.72 13.36
CA CYS A 299 -16.03 15.71 12.41
C CYS A 299 -16.42 15.39 10.96
N ASN A 300 -16.47 14.11 10.58
CA ASN A 300 -16.92 13.73 9.25
C ASN A 300 -18.36 14.19 8.98
N LYS A 301 -19.26 14.00 9.95
CA LYS A 301 -20.64 14.48 9.87
C LYS A 301 -20.74 16.01 9.88
N GLN A 302 -19.89 16.68 10.67
CA GLN A 302 -19.90 18.14 10.80
C GLN A 302 -19.38 18.85 9.55
N TYR A 303 -18.35 18.29 8.91
CA TYR A 303 -17.65 18.91 7.77
C TYR A 303 -17.86 18.15 6.45
N ASP A 304 -18.85 17.26 6.36
CA ASP A 304 -19.17 16.46 5.18
C ASP A 304 -17.93 15.80 4.53
N GLY A 305 -17.03 15.24 5.34
CA GLY A 305 -15.80 14.63 4.88
C GLY A 305 -14.73 15.59 4.36
N CYS A 306 -14.89 16.90 4.57
CA CYS A 306 -13.92 17.91 4.16
C CYS A 306 -12.82 18.12 5.21
N CYS A 307 -11.60 18.40 4.75
CA CYS A 307 -10.44 18.57 5.62
C CYS A 307 -10.32 19.98 6.21
N SER A 308 -11.00 20.98 5.65
CA SER A 308 -10.95 22.37 6.07
C SER A 308 -12.22 23.11 5.70
N GLU A 309 -12.48 24.26 6.32
CA GLU A 309 -13.62 25.15 6.02
C GLU A 309 -13.60 25.60 4.55
N GLU A 310 -12.43 25.93 4.02
CA GLU A 310 -12.29 26.27 2.60
C GLU A 310 -12.74 25.10 1.71
N CYS A 311 -12.37 23.87 2.05
CA CYS A 311 -12.80 22.69 1.34
C CYS A 311 -14.29 22.42 1.51
N PHE A 312 -14.84 22.63 2.69
CA PHE A 312 -16.27 22.52 2.98
C PHE A 312 -17.08 23.51 2.13
N ASN A 313 -16.68 24.78 2.16
CA ASN A 313 -17.32 25.83 1.35
C ASN A 313 -17.24 25.54 -0.15
N THR A 314 -16.07 25.06 -0.62
CA THR A 314 -15.90 24.67 -2.03
C THR A 314 -16.78 23.47 -2.41
N PHE A 315 -16.90 22.48 -1.52
CA PHE A 315 -17.71 21.28 -1.75
C PHE A 315 -19.21 21.58 -1.92
N HIS A 316 -19.72 22.62 -1.26
CA HIS A 316 -21.11 23.06 -1.34
C HIS A 316 -21.40 24.04 -2.48
N LEU A 317 -20.42 24.45 -3.28
CA LEU A 317 -20.64 25.23 -4.49
C LEU A 317 -21.39 24.42 -5.54
N PRO A 318 -22.12 25.10 -6.47
CA PRO A 318 -22.68 24.45 -7.65
C PRO A 318 -21.66 23.62 -8.43
N GLU A 319 -22.10 22.53 -9.07
CA GLU A 319 -21.20 21.60 -9.76
C GLU A 319 -20.32 22.28 -10.81
N GLU A 320 -20.87 23.25 -11.56
CA GLU A 320 -20.14 23.99 -12.59
C GLU A 320 -19.00 24.82 -11.99
N GLU A 321 -19.20 25.49 -10.87
CA GLU A 321 -18.17 26.24 -10.16
C GLU A 321 -17.08 25.30 -9.61
N ARG A 322 -17.46 24.13 -9.09
CA ARG A 322 -16.51 23.10 -8.65
C ARG A 322 -15.67 22.56 -9.81
N LYS A 323 -16.28 22.37 -10.99
CA LYS A 323 -15.56 21.96 -12.21
C LYS A 323 -14.54 23.01 -12.64
N GLU A 324 -14.93 24.29 -12.64
CA GLU A 324 -14.03 25.39 -13.01
C GLU A 324 -12.84 25.49 -12.02
N LYS A 325 -13.08 25.38 -10.71
CA LYS A 325 -12.01 25.35 -9.70
C LYS A 325 -11.04 24.15 -9.86
N ARG A 326 -11.49 23.05 -10.45
CA ARG A 326 -10.63 21.87 -10.74
C ARG A 326 -9.85 21.98 -12.03
N LYS A 327 -10.24 22.90 -12.91
CA LYS A 327 -9.61 23.07 -14.22
C LYS A 327 -8.13 23.44 -14.09
N GLY A 328 -7.25 22.66 -14.69
CA GLY A 328 -5.80 22.86 -14.61
C GLY A 328 -5.10 22.29 -13.37
N LEU A 329 -5.82 21.77 -12.39
CA LEU A 329 -5.21 21.07 -11.26
C LEU A 329 -4.77 19.66 -11.69
N LYS A 330 -3.51 19.32 -11.42
CA LYS A 330 -3.00 17.94 -11.59
C LYS A 330 -3.57 17.04 -10.51
N ASN A 331 -4.80 16.55 -10.72
CA ASN A 331 -5.48 15.65 -9.79
C ASN A 331 -4.70 14.32 -9.67
N GLY A 332 -4.47 13.84 -8.47
CA GLY A 332 -4.06 12.47 -8.19
C GLY A 332 -2.60 12.22 -7.82
N ILE A 333 -1.67 13.14 -8.07
CA ILE A 333 -0.26 12.96 -7.64
C ILE A 333 -0.03 13.45 -6.20
N MET A 334 -0.97 14.19 -5.64
CA MET A 334 -0.78 14.93 -4.37
C MET A 334 -1.47 14.32 -3.15
N VAL A 335 -2.27 13.27 -3.33
CA VAL A 335 -3.19 12.75 -2.32
C VAL A 335 -2.45 12.22 -1.08
N PHE A 336 -1.30 11.57 -1.26
CA PHE A 336 -0.57 10.93 -0.16
C PHE A 336 0.63 11.75 0.35
N ASN A 337 1.13 12.72 -0.40
CA ASN A 337 2.43 13.34 -0.16
C ASN A 337 2.40 14.66 0.62
N LYS A 338 1.25 15.14 1.08
CA LYS A 338 1.14 16.45 1.74
C LYS A 338 0.41 16.44 3.07
N SER A 339 0.01 15.28 3.58
CA SER A 339 -0.73 15.19 4.83
C SER A 339 0.06 15.78 6.00
N ARG A 340 1.32 15.40 6.17
CA ARG A 340 2.16 15.85 7.28
C ARG A 340 2.35 17.39 7.32
N LYS A 341 2.68 18.02 6.19
CA LYS A 341 2.86 19.48 6.10
C LYS A 341 1.57 20.27 6.26
N ARG A 342 0.41 19.67 5.95
CA ARG A 342 -0.90 20.28 6.14
C ARG A 342 -1.51 20.03 7.51
N MET A 343 -1.04 19.05 8.27
CA MET A 343 -1.60 18.69 9.58
C MET A 343 -1.48 19.84 10.59
N GLU A 344 -0.38 20.61 10.55
CA GLU A 344 -0.23 21.82 11.37
C GLU A 344 -1.28 22.90 11.04
N SER A 345 -1.74 22.95 9.78
CA SER A 345 -2.80 23.87 9.36
C SER A 345 -4.22 23.34 9.63
N LEU A 346 -4.40 22.02 9.73
CA LEU A 346 -5.70 21.40 10.08
C LEU A 346 -6.04 21.55 11.57
N LYS A 347 -5.04 21.59 12.45
CA LYS A 347 -5.22 21.82 13.91
C LYS A 347 -5.70 23.23 14.28
N LYS A 348 -5.86 24.14 13.32
CA LYS A 348 -6.34 25.53 13.52
C LYS A 348 -7.80 25.73 13.10
N PHE A 349 -8.57 24.66 13.07
CA PHE A 349 -9.99 24.69 12.69
C PHE A 349 -10.88 24.89 13.91
#